data_a0e0c6a7481fef512dc3fa0eaf3c3167
#
_entry.id   a0e0c6a7481fef512dc3fa0eaf3c3167
#
_cell.length_a   1.000
_cell.length_b   1.000
_cell.length_c   1.000
_cell.angle_alpha   90.00
_cell.angle_beta   90.00
_cell.angle_gamma   90.00
#
_symmetry.space_group_name_H-M   'P 1'
#
loop_
_entity.id
_entity.type
_entity.pdbx_description
1 polymer ?
#
loop_
_entity_poly.entity_id
_entity_poly.type
_entity_poly.pdbx_seq_one_letter_code
_entity_poly.pdbx_strand_id
1 'polypeptide(L)'
;MVARREGRGRRGGHGRRSGAALAGVTAGGIVLGLLVSGCAPSGPAAGEAPELRHSMKSLSGRARQAGDESEPGRARAAVREAALTLARAGRARVRTSMETVSGGTRLTIHGAGGYDFERPAGRLTVLVPEDAAGAAEHRPITEVFSPGALFMKNRGAGVPTDKWVQLATASLADGNLLTNGATDPLAAAELLGGAREVTYMRDERVGGVRVRHYWGTIDLGRAVRAAPERDRGPLATAAKGFSSGTVAFDAYLDDEGRPRRLRHRFSVASAGPSAPRAPMTVTSTVELYDFGADVDVALPDAADIYAGKVGSPRN
;
A
#
# COMPACT_ATOMS: atom_id res chain seq x y z
N MET A 1 21.73 -41.52 -44.99
CA MET A 1 20.68 -42.55 -45.01
C MET A 1 19.54 -42.03 -44.23
N VAL A 2 18.59 -41.36 -44.89
CA VAL A 2 17.30 -41.82 -45.37
C VAL A 2 16.46 -42.47 -44.25
N ALA A 3 15.43 -41.80 -43.76
CA ALA A 3 14.09 -41.91 -44.28
C ALA A 3 13.11 -40.92 -43.63
N ARG A 4 12.46 -40.16 -44.47
CA ARG A 4 11.19 -39.43 -44.28
C ARG A 4 10.06 -40.41 -43.97
N ARG A 5 9.04 -39.95 -43.22
CA ARG A 5 7.65 -40.29 -43.51
C ARG A 5 6.68 -39.19 -43.10
N GLU A 6 6.04 -38.62 -44.10
CA GLU A 6 4.85 -37.82 -44.07
C GLU A 6 3.62 -38.67 -43.70
N GLY A 7 2.64 -38.08 -43.07
CA GLY A 7 1.31 -38.63 -42.85
C GLY A 7 0.26 -37.54 -42.78
N ARG A 8 -0.43 -37.38 -43.87
CA ARG A 8 -1.51 -36.42 -44.20
C ARG A 8 -2.86 -37.05 -43.86
N GLY A 9 -3.83 -36.28 -43.46
CA GLY A 9 -5.26 -36.67 -43.43
C GLY A 9 -6.04 -35.70 -42.53
N ARG A 10 -6.65 -34.74 -43.00
CA ARG A 10 -7.91 -34.45 -43.74
C ARG A 10 -9.17 -34.44 -42.85
N ARG A 11 -9.75 -33.22 -42.79
CA ARG A 11 -11.17 -32.82 -43.00
C ARG A 11 -12.21 -33.43 -42.05
N GLY A 12 -13.07 -32.63 -41.51
CA GLY A 12 -14.17 -31.79 -41.86
C GLY A 12 -15.08 -31.77 -40.65
N GLY A 13 -15.89 -30.79 -40.39
CA GLY A 13 -17.10 -30.44 -40.96
C GLY A 13 -17.85 -29.42 -40.13
N HIS A 14 -18.44 -28.56 -40.78
CA HIS A 14 -19.58 -27.68 -40.66
C HIS A 14 -20.67 -27.98 -39.62
N GLY A 15 -21.25 -26.90 -39.07
CA GLY A 15 -22.60 -26.87 -38.51
C GLY A 15 -22.84 -25.62 -37.65
N ARG A 16 -23.27 -24.52 -38.30
CA ARG A 16 -24.57 -23.85 -38.29
C ARG A 16 -25.03 -23.33 -36.92
N ARG A 17 -25.01 -22.00 -36.73
CA ARG A 17 -26.12 -21.02 -36.86
C ARG A 17 -27.42 -21.37 -36.13
N SER A 18 -27.80 -20.50 -35.24
CA SER A 18 -29.12 -19.90 -34.95
C SER A 18 -29.08 -19.38 -33.52
N GLY A 19 -29.51 -18.24 -33.10
CA GLY A 19 -30.42 -17.28 -33.66
C GLY A 19 -30.97 -16.52 -32.48
N ALA A 20 -31.11 -15.28 -32.66
CA ALA A 20 -31.70 -14.21 -31.89
C ALA A 20 -32.81 -14.58 -30.89
N ALA A 21 -32.86 -13.84 -29.76
CA ALA A 21 -34.10 -13.27 -29.28
C ALA A 21 -33.82 -12.04 -28.41
N LEU A 22 -34.19 -10.90 -28.91
CA LEU A 22 -34.47 -9.65 -28.20
C LEU A 22 -35.72 -9.87 -27.34
N ALA A 23 -35.68 -9.43 -26.09
CA ALA A 23 -36.87 -9.05 -25.34
C ALA A 23 -36.54 -7.85 -24.46
N GLY A 24 -36.93 -6.69 -24.95
CA GLY A 24 -37.04 -5.49 -24.15
C GLY A 24 -38.28 -5.59 -23.25
N VAL A 25 -38.18 -5.07 -22.04
CA VAL A 25 -39.34 -4.67 -21.26
C VAL A 25 -39.08 -3.29 -20.69
N THR A 26 -39.94 -2.41 -21.14
CA THR A 26 -40.05 -0.99 -20.79
C THR A 26 -40.76 -0.81 -19.46
N ALA A 27 -40.38 0.26 -18.78
CA ALA A 27 -41.20 1.22 -18.05
C ALA A 27 -42.10 0.74 -16.91
N GLY A 28 -41.93 1.39 -15.77
CA GLY A 28 -42.90 1.41 -14.68
C GLY A 28 -42.45 2.39 -13.60
N GLY A 29 -42.64 3.69 -13.86
CA GLY A 29 -42.57 4.72 -12.84
C GLY A 29 -43.74 4.59 -11.87
N ILE A 30 -43.48 4.65 -10.56
CA ILE A 30 -44.49 4.98 -9.55
C ILE A 30 -43.92 6.11 -8.70
N VAL A 31 -44.40 7.30 -8.99
CA VAL A 31 -44.34 8.46 -8.11
C VAL A 31 -45.49 8.28 -7.12
N LEU A 32 -45.21 8.06 -5.86
CA LEU A 32 -46.22 8.12 -4.81
C LEU A 32 -45.91 9.32 -3.91
N GLY A 33 -46.51 10.43 -4.27
CA GLY A 33 -46.62 11.60 -3.41
C GLY A 33 -47.62 11.35 -2.31
N LEU A 34 -47.17 11.43 -1.06
CA LEU A 34 -48.06 11.53 0.11
C LEU A 34 -47.90 12.93 0.72
N LEU A 35 -48.84 13.79 0.33
CA LEU A 35 -49.17 15.00 1.07
C LEU A 35 -49.98 14.56 2.30
N VAL A 36 -49.43 14.69 3.49
CA VAL A 36 -50.20 14.65 4.73
C VAL A 36 -50.19 16.05 5.32
N SER A 37 -51.28 16.74 5.07
CA SER A 37 -51.73 17.90 5.85
C SER A 37 -52.33 17.39 7.16
N GLY A 38 -51.71 17.68 8.28
CA GLY A 38 -52.17 17.34 9.61
C GLY A 38 -52.14 18.55 10.53
N CYS A 39 -53.33 18.99 10.94
CA CYS A 39 -53.61 20.10 11.83
C CYS A 39 -52.90 20.03 13.17
N ALA A 40 -52.51 21.19 13.68
CA ALA A 40 -52.08 21.39 15.05
C ALA A 40 -53.29 21.35 16.00
N PRO A 41 -53.12 20.88 17.23
CA PRO A 41 -53.83 21.40 18.38
C PRO A 41 -52.84 22.08 19.33
N SER A 42 -53.21 23.29 19.72
CA SER A 42 -52.59 24.08 20.78
C SER A 42 -52.85 23.43 22.14
N GLY A 43 -51.86 23.32 23.00
CA GLY A 43 -52.01 23.00 24.43
C GLY A 43 -50.65 23.07 25.14
N PRO A 44 -50.57 23.55 26.35
CA PRO A 44 -49.41 24.22 26.93
C PRO A 44 -48.52 23.30 27.79
N ALA A 45 -47.38 23.86 28.13
CA ALA A 45 -46.51 23.62 29.29
C ALA A 45 -45.27 22.74 29.11
N ALA A 46 -44.20 23.44 29.19
CA ALA A 46 -42.99 23.28 30.01
C ALA A 46 -42.51 21.87 30.35
N GLY A 47 -41.36 21.52 29.85
CA GLY A 47 -40.51 20.42 30.31
C GLY A 47 -39.19 20.46 29.57
N GLU A 48 -38.18 21.01 30.20
CA GLU A 48 -36.81 21.04 29.72
C GLU A 48 -36.28 19.66 29.40
N ALA A 49 -35.81 19.48 28.17
CA ALA A 49 -34.94 18.37 27.79
C ALA A 49 -33.64 18.90 27.17
N PRO A 50 -32.61 19.21 27.97
CA PRO A 50 -31.33 19.70 27.44
C PRO A 50 -30.53 18.66 26.65
N GLU A 51 -30.75 17.38 26.89
CA GLU A 51 -29.93 16.31 26.32
C GLU A 51 -30.14 16.05 24.81
N LEU A 52 -31.36 16.22 24.30
CA LEU A 52 -31.63 16.02 22.87
C LEU A 52 -31.00 17.07 21.95
N ARG A 53 -30.84 18.29 22.44
CA ARG A 53 -30.18 19.37 21.67
C ARG A 53 -28.65 19.16 21.55
N HIS A 54 -28.01 18.57 22.57
CA HIS A 54 -26.60 18.24 22.52
C HIS A 54 -26.33 17.07 21.56
N SER A 55 -27.20 16.07 21.57
CA SER A 55 -27.10 14.90 20.67
C SER A 55 -27.32 15.29 19.20
N MET A 56 -28.30 16.15 18.91
CA MET A 56 -28.53 16.64 17.55
C MET A 56 -27.42 17.56 17.05
N LYS A 57 -26.83 18.39 17.93
CA LYS A 57 -25.68 19.24 17.57
C LYS A 57 -24.43 18.40 17.26
N SER A 58 -24.20 17.31 17.99
CA SER A 58 -23.09 16.40 17.76
C SER A 58 -23.27 15.58 16.46
N LEU A 59 -24.51 15.16 16.16
CA LEU A 59 -24.82 14.47 14.91
C LEU A 59 -24.74 15.42 13.70
N SER A 60 -25.22 16.67 13.83
CA SER A 60 -25.09 17.67 12.77
C SER A 60 -23.63 18.10 12.55
N GLY A 61 -22.83 18.18 13.60
CA GLY A 61 -21.39 18.44 13.51
C GLY A 61 -20.66 17.33 12.79
N ARG A 62 -20.96 16.07 13.13
CA ARG A 62 -20.38 14.90 12.47
C ARG A 62 -20.80 14.77 11.00
N ALA A 63 -22.08 15.03 10.68
CA ALA A 63 -22.56 15.01 9.31
C ALA A 63 -21.94 16.12 8.45
N ARG A 64 -21.75 17.32 9.01
CA ARG A 64 -21.04 18.43 8.33
C ARG A 64 -19.56 18.10 8.14
N GLN A 65 -18.90 17.51 9.13
CA GLN A 65 -17.50 17.14 9.05
C GLN A 65 -17.27 16.02 8.02
N ALA A 66 -18.16 15.01 7.97
CA ALA A 66 -18.12 13.96 6.96
C ALA A 66 -18.42 14.48 5.54
N GLY A 67 -19.36 15.43 5.39
CA GLY A 67 -19.64 16.09 4.13
C GLY A 67 -18.49 16.96 3.63
N ASP A 68 -17.76 17.57 4.55
CA ASP A 68 -16.63 18.44 4.30
C ASP A 68 -15.37 17.63 3.89
N GLU A 69 -15.17 16.47 4.47
CA GLU A 69 -14.09 15.53 4.13
C GLU A 69 -14.31 14.81 2.78
N SER A 70 -15.55 14.71 2.33
CA SER A 70 -15.89 14.11 1.03
C SER A 70 -15.60 15.03 -0.16
N GLU A 71 -15.28 16.29 0.05
CA GLU A 71 -14.80 17.15 -1.02
C GLU A 71 -13.46 16.65 -1.57
N PRO A 72 -13.36 16.35 -2.88
CA PRO A 72 -12.15 15.77 -3.48
C PRO A 72 -10.88 16.60 -3.24
N GLY A 73 -11.02 17.91 -3.09
CA GLY A 73 -9.93 18.83 -2.78
C GLY A 73 -9.35 18.60 -1.39
N ARG A 74 -10.20 18.47 -0.37
CA ARG A 74 -9.79 18.25 1.02
C ARG A 74 -9.26 16.86 1.26
N ALA A 75 -9.93 15.83 0.73
CA ALA A 75 -9.45 14.45 0.79
C ALA A 75 -8.02 14.36 0.23
N ARG A 76 -7.77 14.98 -0.92
CA ARG A 76 -6.44 14.99 -1.54
C ARG A 76 -5.42 15.78 -0.72
N ALA A 77 -5.80 16.90 -0.12
CA ALA A 77 -4.91 17.67 0.75
C ALA A 77 -4.52 16.84 1.98
N ALA A 78 -5.48 16.25 2.69
CA ALA A 78 -5.24 15.41 3.85
C ALA A 78 -4.27 14.26 3.54
N VAL A 79 -4.49 13.56 2.43
CA VAL A 79 -3.62 12.47 2.00
C VAL A 79 -2.21 12.95 1.68
N ARG A 80 -2.07 14.08 0.98
CA ARG A 80 -0.73 14.61 0.64
C ARG A 80 0.06 15.12 1.84
N GLU A 81 -0.63 15.57 2.88
CA GLU A 81 0.01 16.03 4.11
C GLU A 81 0.41 14.89 5.04
N ALA A 82 -0.07 13.68 4.81
CA ALA A 82 0.16 12.54 5.67
C ALA A 82 1.66 12.25 5.92
N ALA A 83 2.52 12.42 4.90
CA ALA A 83 3.95 12.24 5.04
C ALA A 83 4.59 13.28 5.97
N LEU A 84 4.19 14.55 5.86
CA LEU A 84 4.68 15.63 6.72
C LEU A 84 4.19 15.44 8.16
N THR A 85 2.95 15.00 8.32
CA THR A 85 2.39 14.68 9.64
C THR A 85 3.13 13.51 10.27
N LEU A 86 3.43 12.47 9.49
CA LEU A 86 4.20 11.33 9.96
C LEU A 86 5.63 11.71 10.36
N ALA A 87 6.32 12.53 9.57
CA ALA A 87 7.67 13.00 9.86
C ALA A 87 7.77 13.76 11.20
N ARG A 88 6.65 14.32 11.70
CA ARG A 88 6.56 15.02 13.00
C ARG A 88 6.00 14.13 14.12
N ALA A 89 5.62 12.91 13.82
CA ALA A 89 4.97 12.03 14.77
C ALA A 89 5.93 11.36 15.77
N GLY A 90 7.23 11.64 15.67
CA GLY A 90 8.25 11.05 16.52
C GLY A 90 8.51 9.60 16.15
N ARG A 91 8.24 8.68 17.05
CA ARG A 91 8.52 7.25 16.89
C ARG A 91 7.24 6.43 16.88
N ALA A 92 7.27 5.28 16.21
CA ALA A 92 6.16 4.33 16.24
C ALA A 92 6.65 2.90 16.06
N ARG A 93 5.81 1.95 16.49
CA ARG A 93 5.92 0.55 16.09
C ARG A 93 5.37 0.39 14.67
N VAL A 94 5.97 -0.53 13.94
CA VAL A 94 5.67 -0.78 12.53
C VAL A 94 5.41 -2.27 12.32
N ARG A 95 4.40 -2.57 11.50
CA ARG A 95 4.24 -3.86 10.84
C ARG A 95 4.17 -3.65 9.34
N THR A 96 4.80 -4.53 8.60
CA THR A 96 4.73 -4.54 7.14
C THR A 96 4.22 -5.88 6.65
N SER A 97 3.54 -5.85 5.52
CA SER A 97 3.15 -7.05 4.78
C SER A 97 3.31 -6.77 3.30
N MET A 98 4.04 -7.63 2.61
CA MET A 98 4.23 -7.54 1.17
C MET A 98 3.70 -8.80 0.51
N GLU A 99 2.62 -8.67 -0.25
CA GLU A 99 2.02 -9.74 -1.01
C GLU A 99 2.41 -9.62 -2.48
N THR A 100 3.05 -10.64 -3.03
CA THR A 100 3.40 -10.75 -4.45
C THR A 100 2.53 -11.80 -5.11
N VAL A 101 1.90 -11.45 -6.22
CA VAL A 101 1.11 -12.38 -7.05
C VAL A 101 1.69 -12.39 -8.46
N SER A 102 2.07 -13.58 -8.93
CA SER A 102 2.63 -13.80 -10.26
C SER A 102 2.28 -15.21 -10.77
N GLY A 103 1.72 -15.32 -11.97
CA GLY A 103 1.48 -16.62 -12.62
C GLY A 103 0.64 -17.61 -11.80
N GLY A 104 -0.27 -17.11 -10.94
CA GLY A 104 -1.08 -17.96 -10.04
C GLY A 104 -0.41 -18.27 -8.69
N THR A 105 0.86 -17.94 -8.51
CA THR A 105 1.57 -18.06 -7.23
C THR A 105 1.40 -16.81 -6.40
N ARG A 106 1.20 -17.00 -5.08
CA ARG A 106 1.10 -15.94 -4.09
C ARG A 106 2.15 -16.16 -3.01
N LEU A 107 2.95 -15.13 -2.75
CA LEU A 107 3.92 -15.10 -1.66
C LEU A 107 3.61 -13.91 -0.77
N THR A 108 3.60 -14.10 0.54
CA THR A 108 3.44 -13.02 1.50
C THR A 108 4.63 -12.99 2.47
N ILE A 109 5.27 -11.83 2.59
CA ILE A 109 6.38 -11.58 3.50
C ILE A 109 5.89 -10.63 4.58
N HIS A 110 6.27 -10.84 5.83
CA HIS A 110 5.88 -10.02 6.96
C HIS A 110 7.10 -9.42 7.64
N GLY A 111 6.98 -8.17 8.07
CA GLY A 111 7.99 -7.48 8.87
C GLY A 111 7.38 -6.83 10.11
N ALA A 112 8.15 -6.72 11.17
CA ALA A 112 7.76 -6.01 12.39
C ALA A 112 8.96 -5.35 13.05
N GLY A 113 8.74 -4.18 13.66
CA GLY A 113 9.80 -3.45 14.35
C GLY A 113 9.40 -2.06 14.79
N GLY A 114 10.31 -1.11 14.64
CA GLY A 114 10.09 0.29 14.99
C GLY A 114 10.77 1.26 14.03
N TYR A 115 10.29 2.50 14.03
CA TYR A 115 10.80 3.57 13.18
C TYR A 115 10.83 4.90 13.95
N ASP A 116 11.89 5.65 13.79
CA ASP A 116 12.06 7.03 14.25
C ASP A 116 11.89 7.96 13.04
N PHE A 117 10.81 8.72 13.00
CA PHE A 117 10.48 9.60 11.88
C PHE A 117 11.19 10.96 11.95
N GLU A 118 11.62 11.37 13.14
CA GLU A 118 12.40 12.60 13.33
C GLU A 118 13.85 12.41 12.85
N ARG A 119 14.40 11.24 13.10
CA ARG A 119 15.69 10.80 12.59
C ARG A 119 15.45 9.62 11.65
N PRO A 120 15.05 9.85 10.38
CA PRO A 120 14.53 8.82 9.51
C PRO A 120 15.35 7.53 9.54
N ALA A 121 15.05 6.67 10.47
CA ALA A 121 15.73 5.40 10.68
C ALA A 121 14.76 4.38 11.27
N GLY A 122 14.84 3.15 10.83
CA GLY A 122 13.97 2.08 11.29
C GLY A 122 14.72 0.75 11.36
N ARG A 123 14.22 -0.13 12.23
CA ARG A 123 14.70 -1.51 12.32
C ARG A 123 13.50 -2.46 12.27
N LEU A 124 13.51 -3.37 11.31
CA LEU A 124 12.50 -4.41 11.14
C LEU A 124 13.14 -5.79 11.16
N THR A 125 12.40 -6.75 11.70
CA THR A 125 12.65 -8.17 11.51
C THR A 125 11.67 -8.69 10.47
N VAL A 126 12.18 -9.22 9.37
CA VAL A 126 11.41 -9.68 8.21
C VAL A 126 11.42 -11.20 8.19
N LEU A 127 10.23 -11.80 8.11
CA LEU A 127 10.01 -13.23 8.02
C LEU A 127 9.65 -13.57 6.57
N VAL A 128 10.49 -14.37 5.93
CA VAL A 128 10.25 -14.92 4.60
C VAL A 128 9.70 -16.33 4.78
N PRO A 129 8.52 -16.66 4.23
CA PRO A 129 7.98 -18.01 4.32
C PRO A 129 8.94 -19.01 3.68
N GLU A 130 8.91 -20.25 4.15
CA GLU A 130 9.56 -21.38 3.49
C GLU A 130 9.01 -21.50 2.06
N ASP A 131 9.87 -21.85 1.12
CA ASP A 131 9.42 -22.18 -0.21
C ASP A 131 8.70 -23.55 -0.22
N ALA A 132 7.91 -23.80 -1.27
CA ALA A 132 7.17 -25.07 -1.43
C ALA A 132 8.07 -26.31 -1.54
N ALA A 133 9.39 -26.13 -1.68
CA ALA A 133 10.38 -27.19 -1.76
C ALA A 133 10.96 -27.58 -0.39
N GLY A 134 10.52 -26.93 0.71
CA GLY A 134 10.99 -27.25 2.06
C GLY A 134 12.46 -26.90 2.29
N ALA A 135 12.97 -25.87 1.60
CA ALA A 135 14.31 -25.37 1.84
C ALA A 135 14.44 -24.93 3.32
N ALA A 136 15.62 -25.19 3.87
CA ALA A 136 15.95 -24.96 5.27
C ALA A 136 15.40 -23.63 5.77
N GLU A 137 14.81 -23.66 6.96
CA GLU A 137 14.26 -22.54 7.69
C GLU A 137 15.03 -21.23 7.46
N HIS A 138 14.44 -20.31 6.71
CA HIS A 138 15.08 -19.04 6.43
C HIS A 138 15.17 -18.25 7.74
N ARG A 139 16.39 -18.00 8.17
CA ARG A 139 16.61 -17.16 9.33
C ARG A 139 15.93 -15.80 9.10
N PRO A 140 15.26 -15.24 10.12
CA PRO A 140 14.70 -13.90 10.02
C PRO A 140 15.75 -12.91 9.53
N ILE A 141 15.38 -12.07 8.55
CA ILE A 141 16.24 -11.02 8.05
C ILE A 141 16.06 -9.82 8.97
N THR A 142 17.16 -9.26 9.46
CA THR A 142 17.08 -7.95 10.13
C THR A 142 17.41 -6.87 9.10
N GLU A 143 16.52 -5.91 8.96
CA GLU A 143 16.67 -4.74 8.11
C GLU A 143 16.80 -3.48 8.95
N VAL A 144 17.78 -2.64 8.63
CA VAL A 144 17.93 -1.30 9.22
C VAL A 144 17.88 -0.30 8.10
N PHE A 145 16.88 0.58 8.15
CA PHE A 145 16.68 1.67 7.20
C PHE A 145 17.40 2.91 7.70
N SER A 146 18.06 3.62 6.79
CA SER A 146 18.57 4.97 7.02
C SER A 146 18.50 5.78 5.72
N PRO A 147 18.59 7.11 5.76
CA PRO A 147 18.56 7.91 4.54
C PRO A 147 19.62 7.45 3.53
N GLY A 148 19.16 7.02 2.35
CA GLY A 148 20.01 6.58 1.25
C GLY A 148 20.61 5.17 1.38
N ALA A 149 20.45 4.46 2.51
CA ALA A 149 21.02 3.14 2.73
C ALA A 149 20.03 2.17 3.41
N LEU A 150 20.13 0.92 3.01
CA LEU A 150 19.51 -0.21 3.67
C LEU A 150 20.60 -1.17 4.12
N PHE A 151 20.56 -1.59 5.38
CA PHE A 151 21.44 -2.61 5.93
C PHE A 151 20.62 -3.87 6.18
N MET A 152 21.18 -5.02 5.80
CA MET A 152 20.51 -6.31 6.00
C MET A 152 21.46 -7.32 6.66
N LYS A 153 20.97 -8.03 7.63
CA LYS A 153 21.63 -9.18 8.25
C LYS A 153 20.90 -10.47 7.90
N ASN A 154 21.63 -11.56 7.77
CA ASN A 154 21.11 -12.86 7.31
C ASN A 154 20.58 -12.83 5.86
N ARG A 155 21.15 -11.98 5.01
CA ARG A 155 20.78 -11.85 3.59
C ARG A 155 22.04 -11.76 2.73
N GLY A 156 21.99 -12.45 1.59
CA GLY A 156 23.07 -12.47 0.60
C GLY A 156 23.87 -13.78 0.58
N ALA A 157 24.01 -14.37 -0.61
CA ALA A 157 24.78 -15.60 -0.78
C ALA A 157 26.28 -15.33 -0.53
N GLY A 158 26.88 -16.14 0.33
CA GLY A 158 28.31 -16.03 0.67
C GLY A 158 28.64 -14.95 1.71
N VAL A 159 27.65 -14.28 2.29
CA VAL A 159 27.87 -13.31 3.37
C VAL A 159 27.91 -14.06 4.72
N PRO A 160 28.94 -13.87 5.55
CA PRO A 160 28.97 -14.41 6.90
C PRO A 160 27.78 -13.94 7.73
N THR A 161 27.25 -14.79 8.61
CA THR A 161 26.03 -14.52 9.38
C THR A 161 26.18 -13.41 10.42
N ASP A 162 27.42 -13.08 10.81
CA ASP A 162 27.75 -11.98 11.72
C ASP A 162 27.86 -10.63 10.99
N LYS A 163 27.92 -10.62 9.65
CA LYS A 163 28.10 -9.42 8.84
C LYS A 163 26.79 -8.85 8.29
N TRP A 164 26.80 -7.56 8.04
CA TRP A 164 25.73 -6.81 7.41
C TRP A 164 26.03 -6.56 5.93
N VAL A 165 25.00 -6.63 5.10
CA VAL A 165 25.04 -6.14 3.72
C VAL A 165 24.51 -4.71 3.71
N GLN A 166 25.26 -3.79 3.13
CA GLN A 166 24.81 -2.41 2.89
C GLN A 166 24.43 -2.24 1.43
N LEU A 167 23.26 -1.70 1.17
CA LEU A 167 22.76 -1.34 -0.15
C LEU A 167 22.46 0.16 -0.21
N ALA A 168 22.92 0.83 -1.26
CA ALA A 168 22.48 2.18 -1.56
C ALA A 168 21.06 2.11 -2.18
N THR A 169 20.06 2.72 -1.55
CA THR A 169 18.66 2.64 -2.01
C THR A 169 18.47 3.19 -3.43
N ALA A 170 19.26 4.19 -3.82
CA ALA A 170 19.26 4.74 -5.17
C ALA A 170 19.77 3.76 -6.26
N SER A 171 20.49 2.70 -5.86
CA SER A 171 20.97 1.67 -6.80
C SER A 171 19.95 0.53 -7.02
N LEU A 172 18.90 0.48 -6.21
CA LEU A 172 17.85 -0.53 -6.34
C LEU A 172 16.86 -0.11 -7.43
N ALA A 173 16.52 -1.03 -8.32
CA ALA A 173 15.65 -0.77 -9.48
C ALA A 173 14.25 -0.27 -9.09
N ASP A 174 13.79 -0.59 -7.90
CA ASP A 174 12.51 -0.18 -7.32
C ASP A 174 12.64 0.86 -6.20
N GLY A 175 13.81 1.48 -6.03
CA GLY A 175 14.07 2.47 -4.99
C GLY A 175 13.84 1.95 -3.57
N ASN A 176 13.96 0.65 -3.35
CA ASN A 176 13.68 -0.03 -2.09
C ASN A 176 12.19 -0.04 -1.66
N LEU A 177 11.28 0.06 -2.62
CA LEU A 177 9.86 -0.05 -2.33
C LEU A 177 9.37 -1.50 -2.23
N LEU A 178 10.03 -2.43 -2.94
CA LEU A 178 9.58 -3.83 -3.07
C LEU A 178 10.69 -4.87 -2.87
N THR A 179 11.96 -4.54 -3.13
CA THR A 179 13.04 -5.52 -3.34
C THR A 179 13.31 -6.40 -2.13
N ASN A 180 13.11 -5.90 -0.92
CA ASN A 180 13.60 -6.58 0.28
C ASN A 180 12.49 -7.12 1.18
N GLY A 181 11.23 -7.06 0.74
CA GLY A 181 10.10 -7.64 1.46
C GLY A 181 9.51 -6.73 2.55
N ALA A 182 10.15 -5.61 2.84
CA ALA A 182 9.57 -4.57 3.69
C ALA A 182 9.75 -3.19 3.03
N THR A 183 8.71 -2.39 3.07
CA THR A 183 8.75 -1.01 2.58
C THR A 183 9.10 -0.08 3.72
N ASP A 184 10.02 0.86 3.49
CA ASP A 184 10.27 1.96 4.42
C ASP A 184 8.97 2.72 4.69
N PRO A 185 8.53 2.85 5.95
CA PRO A 185 7.26 3.49 6.29
C PRO A 185 7.19 4.97 5.87
N LEU A 186 8.31 5.69 5.93
CA LEU A 186 8.34 7.08 5.52
C LEU A 186 8.28 7.20 4.00
N ALA A 187 9.04 6.38 3.26
CA ALA A 187 8.95 6.32 1.80
C ALA A 187 7.55 5.95 1.31
N ALA A 188 6.86 5.03 1.99
CA ALA A 188 5.46 4.71 1.71
C ALA A 188 4.54 5.93 1.87
N ALA A 189 4.73 6.73 2.93
CA ALA A 189 3.94 7.94 3.12
C ALA A 189 4.29 9.03 2.10
N GLU A 190 5.54 9.18 1.73
CA GLU A 190 6.02 10.18 0.76
C GLU A 190 5.46 9.97 -0.65
N LEU A 191 5.16 8.72 -1.04
CA LEU A 191 4.45 8.42 -2.29
C LEU A 191 3.12 9.16 -2.39
N LEU A 192 2.43 9.38 -1.27
CA LEU A 192 1.15 10.09 -1.22
C LEU A 192 1.25 11.55 -1.67
N GLY A 193 2.44 12.16 -1.67
CA GLY A 193 2.67 13.47 -2.28
C GLY A 193 2.30 13.53 -3.76
N GLY A 194 2.32 12.39 -4.46
CA GLY A 194 1.88 12.23 -5.83
C GLY A 194 0.38 11.95 -6.03
N ALA A 195 -0.41 11.93 -4.96
CA ALA A 195 -1.83 11.58 -5.03
C ALA A 195 -2.61 12.50 -5.98
N ARG A 196 -3.42 11.88 -6.87
CA ARG A 196 -4.23 12.57 -7.89
C ARG A 196 -5.72 12.47 -7.60
N GLU A 197 -6.26 11.31 -7.80
CA GLU A 197 -7.67 10.99 -7.57
C GLU A 197 -7.77 10.45 -6.16
N VAL A 198 -8.42 11.21 -5.28
CA VAL A 198 -8.58 10.82 -3.88
C VAL A 198 -10.05 10.92 -3.52
N THR A 199 -10.58 9.84 -3.02
CA THR A 199 -11.95 9.71 -2.55
C THR A 199 -11.94 9.34 -1.07
N TYR A 200 -12.65 10.08 -0.25
CA TYR A 200 -12.99 9.65 1.09
C TYR A 200 -14.00 8.50 0.99
N MET A 201 -13.71 7.39 1.61
CA MET A 201 -14.54 6.20 1.57
C MET A 201 -15.50 6.15 2.76
N ARG A 202 -14.94 6.16 3.97
CA ARG A 202 -15.70 6.06 5.23
C ARG A 202 -14.78 6.17 6.44
N ASP A 203 -15.41 6.28 7.61
CA ASP A 203 -14.73 6.08 8.89
C ASP A 203 -14.61 4.59 9.19
N GLU A 204 -13.45 4.17 9.67
CA GLU A 204 -13.15 2.78 10.06
C GLU A 204 -12.37 2.74 11.38
N ARG A 205 -11.96 1.55 11.80
CA ARG A 205 -11.01 1.35 12.90
C ARG A 205 -9.83 0.51 12.44
N VAL A 206 -8.62 0.96 12.79
CA VAL A 206 -7.38 0.22 12.60
C VAL A 206 -6.72 0.07 13.97
N GLY A 207 -6.54 -1.16 14.42
CA GLY A 207 -5.99 -1.41 15.76
C GLY A 207 -6.78 -0.74 16.90
N GLY A 208 -8.13 -0.64 16.76
CA GLY A 208 -8.99 0.04 17.73
C GLY A 208 -9.08 1.57 17.57
N VAL A 209 -8.17 2.21 16.83
CA VAL A 209 -8.15 3.65 16.59
C VAL A 209 -9.09 4.02 15.46
N ARG A 210 -9.89 5.09 15.65
CA ARG A 210 -10.74 5.64 14.58
C ARG A 210 -9.86 6.24 13.50
N VAL A 211 -10.18 5.95 12.24
CA VAL A 211 -9.46 6.44 11.07
C VAL A 211 -10.43 6.82 9.96
N ARG A 212 -10.01 7.75 9.13
CA ARG A 212 -10.65 8.09 7.86
C ARG A 212 -9.96 7.30 6.76
N HIS A 213 -10.72 6.49 6.03
CA HIS A 213 -10.25 5.72 4.91
C HIS A 213 -10.36 6.51 3.61
N TYR A 214 -9.25 6.65 2.93
CA TYR A 214 -9.14 7.26 1.61
C TYR A 214 -8.63 6.23 0.61
N TRP A 215 -9.23 6.23 -0.56
CA TRP A 215 -8.76 5.47 -1.72
C TRP A 215 -8.36 6.41 -2.84
N GLY A 216 -7.37 6.02 -3.66
CA GLY A 216 -6.99 6.86 -4.78
C GLY A 216 -5.86 6.30 -5.63
N THR A 217 -5.32 7.18 -6.48
CA THR A 217 -4.19 6.89 -7.36
C THR A 217 -3.05 7.87 -7.11
N ILE A 218 -1.82 7.38 -7.22
CA ILE A 218 -0.57 8.14 -7.14
C ILE A 218 0.04 8.20 -8.53
N ASP A 219 0.44 9.39 -8.97
CA ASP A 219 1.33 9.59 -10.12
C ASP A 219 2.76 9.61 -9.58
N LEU A 220 3.56 8.62 -9.98
CA LEU A 220 4.95 8.47 -9.49
C LEU A 220 5.84 9.65 -9.88
N GLY A 221 5.65 10.24 -11.07
CA GLY A 221 6.40 11.42 -11.46
C GLY A 221 6.08 12.64 -10.57
N ARG A 222 4.84 12.78 -10.12
CA ARG A 222 4.46 13.80 -9.13
C ARG A 222 5.03 13.48 -7.75
N ALA A 223 5.00 12.21 -7.33
CA ALA A 223 5.60 11.79 -6.08
C ALA A 223 7.08 12.16 -6.01
N VAL A 224 7.85 11.88 -7.07
CA VAL A 224 9.26 12.29 -7.19
C VAL A 224 9.44 13.80 -7.00
N ARG A 225 8.60 14.61 -7.65
CA ARG A 225 8.71 16.08 -7.53
C ARG A 225 8.32 16.61 -6.16
N ALA A 226 7.41 15.95 -5.47
CA ALA A 226 6.94 16.31 -4.14
C ALA A 226 7.86 15.83 -3.01
N ALA A 227 8.65 14.78 -3.28
CA ALA A 227 9.54 14.17 -2.30
C ALA A 227 10.67 15.10 -1.85
N PRO A 228 11.13 14.97 -0.60
CA PRO A 228 12.37 15.57 -0.13
C PRO A 228 13.55 15.21 -1.04
N GLU A 229 14.56 16.06 -1.10
CA GLU A 229 15.71 15.87 -2.02
C GLU A 229 16.41 14.52 -1.82
N ARG A 230 16.57 14.08 -0.58
CA ARG A 230 17.18 12.79 -0.22
C ARG A 230 16.47 11.58 -0.84
N ASP A 231 15.15 11.69 -1.09
CA ASP A 231 14.30 10.56 -1.52
C ASP A 231 13.96 10.62 -3.02
N ARG A 232 14.26 11.75 -3.69
CA ARG A 232 13.99 11.94 -5.13
C ARG A 232 14.72 10.93 -6.01
N GLY A 233 15.98 10.62 -5.71
CA GLY A 233 16.79 9.66 -6.45
C GLY A 233 16.18 8.26 -6.43
N PRO A 234 15.99 7.66 -5.26
CA PRO A 234 15.33 6.36 -5.10
C PRO A 234 13.95 6.31 -5.77
N LEU A 235 13.08 7.30 -5.52
CA LEU A 235 11.74 7.36 -6.11
C LEU A 235 11.76 7.52 -7.63
N ALA A 236 12.70 8.29 -8.19
CA ALA A 236 12.87 8.43 -9.64
C ALA A 236 13.31 7.11 -10.29
N THR A 237 14.15 6.34 -9.61
CA THR A 237 14.57 5.00 -10.04
C THR A 237 13.35 4.05 -9.99
N ALA A 238 12.60 4.05 -8.90
CA ALA A 238 11.38 3.26 -8.76
C ALA A 238 10.36 3.56 -9.87
N ALA A 239 10.15 4.84 -10.19
CA ALA A 239 9.22 5.26 -11.23
C ALA A 239 9.56 4.70 -12.63
N LYS A 240 10.83 4.36 -12.88
CA LYS A 240 11.28 3.74 -14.14
C LYS A 240 11.14 2.21 -14.12
N GLY A 241 11.21 1.59 -12.93
CA GLY A 241 11.17 0.14 -12.75
C GLY A 241 9.75 -0.44 -12.79
N PHE A 242 8.72 0.35 -12.60
CA PHE A 242 7.34 -0.11 -12.62
C PHE A 242 6.74 -0.09 -14.03
N SER A 243 5.85 -1.06 -14.32
CA SER A 243 5.16 -1.15 -15.61
C SER A 243 4.11 -0.05 -15.81
N SER A 244 3.74 0.65 -14.75
CA SER A 244 2.78 1.76 -14.75
C SER A 244 3.33 2.92 -13.93
N GLY A 245 3.24 4.14 -14.45
CA GLY A 245 3.51 5.37 -13.70
C GLY A 245 2.43 5.72 -12.67
N THR A 246 1.42 4.87 -12.52
CA THR A 246 0.29 5.06 -11.60
C THR A 246 0.22 3.91 -10.60
N VAL A 247 0.06 4.23 -9.32
CA VAL A 247 -0.04 3.27 -8.20
C VAL A 247 -1.38 3.51 -7.49
N ALA A 248 -2.19 2.47 -7.35
CA ALA A 248 -3.40 2.54 -6.52
C ALA A 248 -3.02 2.47 -5.04
N PHE A 249 -3.72 3.21 -4.19
CA PHE A 249 -3.48 3.21 -2.76
C PHE A 249 -4.77 3.22 -1.93
N ASP A 250 -4.63 2.75 -0.70
CA ASP A 250 -5.54 2.98 0.42
C ASP A 250 -4.75 3.66 1.55
N ALA A 251 -5.26 4.75 2.10
CA ALA A 251 -4.68 5.45 3.24
C ALA A 251 -5.70 5.57 4.37
N TYR A 252 -5.30 5.20 5.56
CA TYR A 252 -6.11 5.23 6.77
C TYR A 252 -5.46 6.21 7.74
N LEU A 253 -6.06 7.41 7.87
CA LEU A 253 -5.52 8.51 8.65
C LEU A 253 -6.32 8.68 9.94
N ASP A 254 -5.64 8.81 11.09
CA ASP A 254 -6.29 9.12 12.36
C ASP A 254 -6.77 10.59 12.43
N ASP A 255 -7.33 10.97 13.56
CA ASP A 255 -7.88 12.32 13.74
C ASP A 255 -6.80 13.41 13.71
N GLU A 256 -5.54 13.05 14.00
CA GLU A 256 -4.37 13.92 13.86
C GLU A 256 -3.78 13.94 12.44
N GLY A 257 -4.35 13.17 11.51
CA GLY A 257 -3.88 13.04 10.14
C GLY A 257 -2.66 12.11 9.99
N ARG A 258 -2.28 11.37 11.03
CA ARG A 258 -1.17 10.40 10.97
C ARG A 258 -1.64 9.13 10.26
N PRO A 259 -0.87 8.59 9.32
CA PRO A 259 -1.16 7.29 8.75
C PRO A 259 -1.13 6.20 9.84
N ARG A 260 -2.20 5.40 9.91
CA ARG A 260 -2.28 4.18 10.74
C ARG A 260 -2.11 2.93 9.90
N ARG A 261 -2.51 3.02 8.61
CA ARG A 261 -2.27 1.99 7.61
C ARG A 261 -2.13 2.66 6.24
N LEU A 262 -1.13 2.24 5.49
CA LEU A 262 -0.93 2.58 4.09
C LEU A 262 -0.86 1.29 3.28
N ARG A 263 -1.54 1.24 2.16
CA ARG A 263 -1.53 0.11 1.25
C ARG A 263 -1.30 0.61 -0.16
N HIS A 264 -0.28 0.10 -0.83
CA HIS A 264 0.04 0.44 -2.20
C HIS A 264 0.00 -0.82 -3.07
N ARG A 265 -0.54 -0.69 -4.28
CA ARG A 265 -0.58 -1.78 -5.25
C ARG A 265 0.23 -1.40 -6.48
N PHE A 266 1.34 -2.07 -6.65
CA PHE A 266 2.28 -1.87 -7.75
C PHE A 266 2.07 -2.94 -8.83
N SER A 267 2.25 -2.54 -10.09
CA SER A 267 2.37 -3.47 -11.21
C SER A 267 3.80 -3.42 -11.71
N VAL A 268 4.47 -4.56 -11.70
CA VAL A 268 5.87 -4.71 -12.11
C VAL A 268 5.92 -5.44 -13.43
N ALA A 269 6.67 -4.91 -14.40
CA ALA A 269 6.87 -5.59 -15.66
C ALA A 269 7.64 -6.90 -15.44
N SER A 270 7.18 -7.96 -16.04
CA SER A 270 7.93 -9.21 -16.05
C SER A 270 9.19 -9.02 -16.87
N ALA A 271 10.35 -9.17 -16.26
CA ALA A 271 11.65 -9.02 -16.93
C ALA A 271 12.21 -10.40 -17.32
N GLY A 272 12.55 -10.58 -18.60
CA GLY A 272 13.25 -11.73 -19.13
C GLY A 272 12.45 -12.57 -20.14
N PRO A 273 13.14 -13.33 -21.00
CA PRO A 273 12.52 -14.13 -22.06
C PRO A 273 11.66 -15.29 -21.57
N SER A 274 11.85 -15.71 -20.32
CA SER A 274 11.07 -16.77 -19.65
C SER A 274 10.06 -16.21 -18.63
N ALA A 275 9.89 -14.89 -18.57
CA ALA A 275 9.00 -14.27 -17.61
C ALA A 275 7.52 -14.59 -17.92
N PRO A 276 6.66 -14.78 -16.90
CA PRO A 276 5.23 -14.97 -17.11
C PRO A 276 4.66 -13.82 -17.94
N ARG A 277 3.76 -14.11 -18.88
CA ARG A 277 3.09 -13.08 -19.70
C ARG A 277 2.18 -12.15 -18.87
N ALA A 278 1.77 -12.58 -17.70
CA ALA A 278 0.96 -11.77 -16.79
C ALA A 278 1.87 -10.84 -15.95
N PRO A 279 1.50 -9.57 -15.78
CA PRO A 279 2.25 -8.66 -14.93
C PRO A 279 2.24 -9.17 -13.49
N MET A 280 3.38 -9.03 -12.80
CA MET A 280 3.47 -9.28 -11.38
C MET A 280 2.80 -8.12 -10.63
N THR A 281 1.91 -8.44 -9.71
CA THR A 281 1.30 -7.46 -8.82
C THR A 281 1.91 -7.60 -7.43
N VAL A 282 2.35 -6.49 -6.85
CA VAL A 282 2.84 -6.43 -5.49
C VAL A 282 1.97 -5.48 -4.68
N THR A 283 1.41 -5.98 -3.59
CA THR A 283 0.67 -5.18 -2.61
C THR A 283 1.53 -5.02 -1.37
N SER A 284 1.99 -3.79 -1.13
CA SER A 284 2.70 -3.42 0.10
C SER A 284 1.72 -2.80 1.08
N THR A 285 1.75 -3.25 2.34
CA THR A 285 0.97 -2.68 3.44
C THR A 285 1.91 -2.33 4.58
N VAL A 286 1.80 -1.11 5.08
CA VAL A 286 2.51 -0.61 6.26
C VAL A 286 1.46 -0.21 7.30
N GLU A 287 1.59 -0.73 8.52
CA GLU A 287 0.78 -0.36 9.68
C GLU A 287 1.64 0.31 10.73
N LEU A 288 1.13 1.42 11.28
CA LEU A 288 1.79 2.25 12.27
C LEU A 288 0.94 2.29 13.54
N TYR A 289 1.53 1.95 14.65
CA TYR A 289 0.85 1.88 15.93
C TYR A 289 1.81 2.25 17.07
N ASP A 290 1.29 2.43 18.28
CA ASP A 290 2.07 2.81 19.45
C ASP A 290 2.98 4.02 19.19
N PHE A 291 2.39 5.10 18.65
CA PHE A 291 3.11 6.35 18.50
C PHE A 291 3.64 6.85 19.84
N GLY A 292 4.89 7.31 19.88
CA GLY A 292 5.61 7.65 21.11
C GLY A 292 6.29 6.47 21.79
N ALA A 293 6.23 5.25 21.21
CA ALA A 293 6.95 4.10 21.74
C ALA A 293 8.46 4.37 21.77
N ASP A 294 9.13 3.79 22.76
CA ASP A 294 10.59 3.77 22.76
C ASP A 294 11.09 2.86 21.64
N VAL A 295 11.77 3.47 20.67
CA VAL A 295 12.35 2.81 19.51
C VAL A 295 13.81 3.19 19.45
N ASP A 296 14.68 2.20 19.65
CA ASP A 296 16.11 2.36 19.47
C ASP A 296 16.53 1.77 18.11
N VAL A 297 17.15 2.61 17.27
CA VAL A 297 17.67 2.21 15.97
C VAL A 297 19.15 2.55 15.92
N ALA A 298 19.97 1.54 16.18
CA ALA A 298 21.41 1.64 15.99
C ALA A 298 21.77 1.19 14.56
N LEU A 299 22.57 1.98 13.89
CA LEU A 299 23.20 1.60 12.62
C LEU A 299 24.31 0.57 12.90
N PRO A 300 24.56 -0.37 11.98
CA PRO A 300 25.68 -1.30 12.09
C PRO A 300 27.04 -0.56 12.11
N ASP A 301 27.96 -1.06 12.90
CA ASP A 301 29.33 -0.56 12.87
C ASP A 301 29.99 -0.82 11.51
N ALA A 302 30.86 0.09 11.07
CA ALA A 302 31.54 -0.04 9.78
C ALA A 302 32.36 -1.35 9.68
N ALA A 303 32.92 -1.82 10.81
CA ALA A 303 33.64 -3.08 10.87
C ALA A 303 32.75 -4.31 10.65
N ASP A 304 31.45 -4.19 10.88
CA ASP A 304 30.47 -5.27 10.71
C ASP A 304 29.88 -5.31 9.31
N ILE A 305 30.18 -4.35 8.46
CA ILE A 305 29.71 -4.32 7.09
C ILE A 305 30.59 -5.22 6.21
N TYR A 306 29.95 -6.09 5.45
CA TYR A 306 30.64 -6.99 4.52
C TYR A 306 31.21 -6.23 3.34
N ALA A 307 32.53 -6.24 3.20
CA ALA A 307 33.25 -5.54 2.13
C ALA A 307 33.35 -6.36 0.82
N GLY A 308 32.91 -7.61 0.82
CA GLY A 308 32.95 -8.48 -0.36
C GLY A 308 31.82 -8.24 -1.35
N LYS A 309 31.91 -8.89 -2.51
CA LYS A 309 30.80 -8.90 -3.49
C LYS A 309 29.68 -9.82 -3.01
N VAL A 310 28.47 -9.31 -2.97
CA VAL A 310 27.28 -10.11 -2.68
C VAL A 310 26.81 -10.77 -3.97
N GLY A 311 26.84 -12.11 -4.02
CA GLY A 311 26.29 -12.86 -5.14
C GLY A 311 24.75 -12.81 -5.10
N SER A 312 24.12 -12.71 -6.27
CA SER A 312 22.69 -13.02 -6.35
C SER A 312 22.50 -14.51 -6.06
N PRO A 313 21.41 -14.89 -5.37
CA PRO A 313 21.07 -16.30 -5.22
C PRO A 313 21.02 -16.94 -6.62
N ARG A 314 21.72 -18.05 -6.81
CA ARG A 314 21.55 -18.84 -8.04
C ARG A 314 20.17 -19.52 -7.93
N ASN A 315 19.30 -19.17 -8.86
CA ASN A 315 18.04 -19.92 -9.10
C ASN A 315 18.37 -21.34 -9.53
#